data_54d8e12c3bf54bc3742588d7d5a49af6
#
_entry.id   54d8e12c3bf54bc3742588d7d5a49af6
#
_cell.length_a   1.000
_cell.length_b   1.000
_cell.length_c   1.000
_cell.angle_alpha   90.00
_cell.angle_beta   90.00
_cell.angle_gamma   90.00
#
_symmetry.space_group_name_H-M   'P 1'
#
loop_
_entity.id
_entity.type
_entity.pdbx_description
1 polymer ?
#
loop_
_entity_poly.entity_id
_entity_poly.type
_entity_poly.pdbx_seq_one_letter_code
_entity_poly.pdbx_strand_id
1 'polypeptide(L)'
;MKKWTLPAAVAVLLAMAWWHWPAVAQRATEPAAAGEMITFDQYRDFRARDLQQRQARLARQLADPGISAAEKASVERRKAYYDRLAAMPAEERDQLYRERFDQIDSNHDGKLDPEERAAWREKQREVYRQQSAEHAQPAGQQP
;
A
#
# COMPACT_ATOMS: atom_id res chain seq x y z
N MET A 1 -39.87 -52.70 13.12
CA MET A 1 -38.47 -52.26 13.23
C MET A 1 -37.82 -52.38 11.83
N LYS A 2 -37.75 -51.28 11.08
CA LYS A 2 -37.05 -51.23 9.76
C LYS A 2 -35.78 -50.39 9.91
N LYS A 3 -34.64 -51.05 9.86
CA LYS A 3 -33.32 -50.42 9.85
C LYS A 3 -33.01 -49.90 8.44
N TRP A 4 -32.93 -48.63 8.28
CA TRP A 4 -32.42 -48.00 7.06
C TRP A 4 -30.91 -47.86 7.15
N THR A 5 -30.20 -48.63 6.39
CA THR A 5 -28.78 -48.50 6.12
C THR A 5 -28.61 -47.57 4.93
N LEU A 6 -28.10 -46.36 5.11
CA LEU A 6 -27.67 -45.46 4.03
C LEU A 6 -26.29 -45.91 3.49
N PRO A 7 -26.10 -45.98 2.17
CA PRO A 7 -24.78 -46.33 1.62
C PRO A 7 -23.80 -45.16 1.71
N ALA A 8 -22.65 -45.46 2.29
CA ALA A 8 -21.47 -44.59 2.40
C ALA A 8 -20.69 -44.45 1.08
N ALA A 9 -21.26 -43.76 0.11
CA ALA A 9 -20.61 -43.65 -1.23
C ALA A 9 -20.75 -42.27 -1.90
N VAL A 10 -20.93 -41.17 -1.18
CA VAL A 10 -21.06 -39.81 -1.80
C VAL A 10 -20.06 -38.78 -1.24
N ALA A 11 -19.11 -39.18 -0.40
CA ALA A 11 -18.21 -38.23 0.28
C ALA A 11 -16.81 -38.05 -0.33
N VAL A 12 -16.52 -38.51 -1.56
CA VAL A 12 -15.15 -38.50 -2.10
C VAL A 12 -14.95 -37.57 -3.32
N LEU A 13 -15.98 -36.91 -3.85
CA LEU A 13 -15.85 -36.11 -5.09
C LEU A 13 -15.80 -34.58 -4.90
N LEU A 14 -15.72 -34.04 -3.70
CA LEU A 14 -15.62 -32.58 -3.49
C LEU A 14 -14.24 -32.09 -3.03
N ALA A 15 -13.22 -32.96 -2.94
CA ALA A 15 -11.89 -32.57 -2.44
C ALA A 15 -10.87 -32.24 -3.54
N MET A 16 -11.20 -32.32 -4.83
CA MET A 16 -10.24 -32.11 -5.91
C MET A 16 -10.41 -30.80 -6.71
N ALA A 17 -11.33 -29.93 -6.35
CA ALA A 17 -11.55 -28.67 -7.08
C ALA A 17 -10.74 -27.48 -6.56
N TRP A 18 -9.98 -27.62 -5.48
CA TRP A 18 -9.23 -26.51 -4.84
C TRP A 18 -7.75 -26.43 -5.24
N TRP A 19 -7.26 -27.33 -6.11
CA TRP A 19 -5.83 -27.37 -6.43
C TRP A 19 -5.46 -26.85 -7.82
N HIS A 20 -6.43 -26.25 -8.54
CA HIS A 20 -6.13 -25.59 -9.82
C HIS A 20 -6.40 -24.10 -9.74
N TRP A 21 -5.87 -23.41 -8.73
CA TRP A 21 -5.71 -21.97 -8.81
C TRP A 21 -4.51 -21.71 -9.73
N PRO A 22 -4.72 -21.03 -10.89
CA PRO A 22 -3.61 -20.81 -11.80
C PRO A 22 -2.54 -19.98 -11.09
N ALA A 23 -1.30 -20.45 -11.13
CA ALA A 23 -0.11 -19.80 -10.55
C ALA A 23 0.20 -18.39 -11.13
N VAL A 24 -0.67 -17.87 -11.98
CA VAL A 24 -0.57 -16.54 -12.60
C VAL A 24 -0.90 -15.42 -11.60
N ALA A 25 -1.70 -15.68 -10.56
CA ALA A 25 -2.09 -14.66 -9.58
C ALA A 25 -1.03 -14.36 -8.51
N GLN A 26 -0.01 -15.19 -8.36
CA GLN A 26 1.01 -15.01 -7.31
C GLN A 26 2.19 -14.14 -7.72
N ARG A 27 2.39 -13.88 -9.03
CA ARG A 27 3.49 -13.02 -9.49
C ARG A 27 3.31 -11.52 -9.25
N ALA A 28 2.11 -11.08 -8.90
CA ALA A 28 1.79 -9.66 -8.72
C ALA A 28 2.04 -9.12 -7.29
N THR A 29 2.56 -9.91 -6.36
CA THR A 29 2.68 -9.54 -4.94
C THR A 29 4.11 -9.44 -4.41
N GLU A 30 5.12 -9.78 -5.20
CA GLU A 30 6.50 -9.56 -4.76
C GLU A 30 6.87 -8.08 -4.97
N PRO A 31 7.43 -7.42 -3.94
CA PRO A 31 8.07 -6.12 -4.16
C PRO A 31 9.18 -6.35 -5.18
N ALA A 32 9.28 -5.47 -6.19
CA ALA A 32 10.33 -5.53 -7.19
C ALA A 32 11.67 -5.81 -6.51
N ALA A 33 12.38 -6.86 -6.98
CA ALA A 33 13.67 -7.24 -6.43
C ALA A 33 14.60 -6.01 -6.41
N ALA A 34 15.56 -5.95 -5.49
CA ALA A 34 16.39 -4.76 -5.24
C ALA A 34 17.13 -4.22 -6.48
N GLY A 35 17.25 -5.01 -7.57
CA GLY A 35 17.85 -4.63 -8.83
C GLY A 35 16.88 -4.49 -10.01
N GLU A 36 15.56 -4.60 -9.80
CA GLU A 36 14.59 -4.59 -10.89
C GLU A 36 14.19 -3.17 -11.30
N MET A 37 14.15 -2.94 -12.62
CA MET A 37 13.58 -1.72 -13.22
C MET A 37 12.07 -1.77 -13.10
N ILE A 38 11.43 -0.69 -12.64
CA ILE A 38 9.99 -0.62 -12.42
C ILE A 38 9.34 0.26 -13.49
N THR A 39 8.41 -0.30 -14.27
CA THR A 39 7.60 0.48 -15.22
C THR A 39 6.53 1.27 -14.48
N PHE A 40 5.93 2.26 -15.17
CA PHE A 40 4.81 3.01 -14.59
C PHE A 40 3.64 2.12 -14.17
N ASP A 41 3.26 1.11 -14.96
CA ASP A 41 2.16 0.22 -14.60
C ASP A 41 2.44 -0.56 -13.32
N GLN A 42 3.65 -1.09 -13.17
CA GLN A 42 4.08 -1.75 -11.92
C GLN A 42 4.07 -0.79 -10.72
N TYR A 43 4.52 0.44 -10.93
CA TYR A 43 4.48 1.49 -9.91
C TYR A 43 3.05 1.83 -9.51
N ARG A 44 2.16 2.06 -10.47
CA ARG A 44 0.73 2.34 -10.25
C ARG A 44 0.07 1.23 -9.45
N ASP A 45 0.29 -0.03 -9.84
CA ASP A 45 -0.28 -1.20 -9.15
C ASP A 45 0.27 -1.34 -7.73
N PHE A 46 1.56 -1.07 -7.53
CA PHE A 46 2.15 -1.01 -6.19
C PHE A 46 1.47 0.08 -5.34
N ARG A 47 1.29 1.29 -5.89
CA ARG A 47 0.64 2.41 -5.18
C ARG A 47 -0.81 2.11 -4.81
N ALA A 48 -1.55 1.44 -5.69
CA ALA A 48 -2.93 1.03 -5.40
C ALA A 48 -2.99 0.03 -4.23
N ARG A 49 -2.11 -0.96 -4.21
CA ARG A 49 -2.00 -1.92 -3.08
C ARG A 49 -1.54 -1.24 -1.78
N ASP A 50 -0.55 -0.36 -1.84
CA ASP A 50 -0.06 0.41 -0.68
C ASP A 50 -1.18 1.26 -0.07
N LEU A 51 -2.00 1.92 -0.90
CA LEU A 51 -3.17 2.68 -0.45
C LEU A 51 -4.16 1.81 0.35
N GLN A 52 -4.54 0.66 -0.19
CA GLN A 52 -5.43 -0.29 0.48
C GLN A 52 -4.84 -0.80 1.81
N GLN A 53 -3.56 -1.14 1.82
CA GLN A 53 -2.87 -1.60 3.04
C GLN A 53 -2.79 -0.51 4.11
N ARG A 54 -2.58 0.76 3.72
CA ARG A 54 -2.58 1.90 4.65
C ARG A 54 -3.95 2.13 5.25
N GLN A 55 -5.00 2.12 4.44
CA GLN A 55 -6.37 2.24 4.94
C GLN A 55 -6.70 1.12 5.94
N ALA A 56 -6.40 -0.14 5.60
CA ALA A 56 -6.63 -1.27 6.47
C ALA A 56 -5.83 -1.19 7.79
N ARG A 57 -4.57 -0.70 7.73
CA ARG A 57 -3.74 -0.51 8.93
C ARG A 57 -4.33 0.56 9.84
N LEU A 58 -4.70 1.72 9.27
CA LEU A 58 -5.26 2.83 10.04
C LEU A 58 -6.62 2.47 10.64
N ALA A 59 -7.45 1.71 9.92
CA ALA A 59 -8.71 1.19 10.47
C ALA A 59 -8.48 0.27 11.68
N ARG A 60 -7.47 -0.61 11.61
CA ARG A 60 -7.09 -1.47 12.76
C ARG A 60 -6.57 -0.66 13.94
N GLN A 61 -5.77 0.40 13.70
CA GLN A 61 -5.31 1.28 14.78
C GLN A 61 -6.47 2.00 15.47
N LEU A 62 -7.49 2.44 14.72
CA LEU A 62 -8.67 3.08 15.30
C LEU A 62 -9.56 2.11 16.08
N ALA A 63 -9.51 0.81 15.78
CA ALA A 63 -10.25 -0.21 16.50
C ALA A 63 -9.56 -0.68 17.79
N ASP A 64 -8.33 -0.23 18.05
CA ASP A 64 -7.61 -0.56 19.27
C ASP A 64 -8.25 0.16 20.48
N PRO A 65 -8.79 -0.58 21.48
CA PRO A 65 -9.39 0.05 22.66
C PRO A 65 -8.39 0.79 23.55
N GLY A 66 -7.08 0.52 23.37
CA GLY A 66 -6.00 1.17 24.12
C GLY A 66 -5.49 2.48 23.52
N ILE A 67 -6.02 2.89 22.35
CA ILE A 67 -5.56 4.11 21.67
C ILE A 67 -5.87 5.37 22.48
N SER A 68 -4.88 6.23 22.70
CA SER A 68 -5.08 7.51 23.35
C SER A 68 -5.87 8.49 22.47
N ALA A 69 -6.56 9.47 23.07
CA ALA A 69 -7.32 10.48 22.32
C ALA A 69 -6.47 11.27 21.31
N ALA A 70 -5.23 11.60 21.68
CA ALA A 70 -4.30 12.32 20.80
C ALA A 70 -3.86 11.46 19.60
N GLU A 71 -3.54 10.20 19.82
CA GLU A 71 -3.21 9.24 18.75
C GLU A 71 -4.40 8.99 17.85
N LYS A 72 -5.60 8.80 18.41
CA LYS A 72 -6.84 8.63 17.66
C LYS A 72 -7.05 9.79 16.69
N ALA A 73 -7.00 11.03 17.17
CA ALA A 73 -7.14 12.22 16.32
C ALA A 73 -6.07 12.28 15.20
N SER A 74 -4.84 11.85 15.48
CA SER A 74 -3.76 11.77 14.49
C SER A 74 -4.05 10.69 13.43
N VAL A 75 -4.49 9.51 13.86
CA VAL A 75 -4.84 8.39 12.97
C VAL A 75 -6.04 8.75 12.10
N GLU A 76 -7.08 9.40 12.66
CA GLU A 76 -8.26 9.86 11.93
C GLU A 76 -7.89 10.85 10.81
N ARG A 77 -7.02 11.84 11.09
CA ARG A 77 -6.55 12.77 10.05
C ARG A 77 -5.83 12.04 8.91
N ARG A 78 -4.94 11.10 9.25
CA ARG A 78 -4.23 10.29 8.23
C ARG A 78 -5.20 9.42 7.44
N LYS A 79 -6.15 8.79 8.11
CA LYS A 79 -7.18 7.97 7.44
C LYS A 79 -8.01 8.80 6.47
N ALA A 80 -8.49 9.99 6.90
CA ALA A 80 -9.26 10.89 6.05
C ALA A 80 -8.49 11.32 4.79
N TYR A 81 -7.17 11.50 4.87
CA TYR A 81 -6.34 11.76 3.69
C TYR A 81 -6.35 10.58 2.70
N TYR A 82 -6.11 9.35 3.19
CA TYR A 82 -6.09 8.17 2.32
C TYR A 82 -7.48 7.80 1.79
N ASP A 83 -8.54 8.06 2.57
CA ASP A 83 -9.91 7.86 2.10
C ASP A 83 -10.27 8.82 0.95
N ARG A 84 -9.86 10.09 1.04
CA ARG A 84 -10.02 11.04 -0.08
C ARG A 84 -9.27 10.59 -1.33
N LEU A 85 -8.03 10.12 -1.16
CA LEU A 85 -7.24 9.60 -2.29
C LEU A 85 -7.90 8.35 -2.92
N ALA A 86 -8.47 7.46 -2.11
CA ALA A 86 -9.17 6.29 -2.59
C ALA A 86 -10.50 6.62 -3.30
N ALA A 87 -11.20 7.66 -2.85
CA ALA A 87 -12.45 8.13 -3.42
C ALA A 87 -12.26 8.96 -4.72
N MET A 88 -11.04 9.34 -5.02
CA MET A 88 -10.70 10.10 -6.22
C MET A 88 -10.95 9.24 -7.48
N PRO A 89 -11.48 9.84 -8.58
CA PRO A 89 -11.57 9.16 -9.88
C PRO A 89 -10.25 8.50 -10.28
N ALA A 90 -10.33 7.35 -10.96
CA ALA A 90 -9.14 6.57 -11.31
C ALA A 90 -8.16 7.38 -12.16
N GLU A 91 -8.67 8.14 -13.12
CA GLU A 91 -7.88 8.97 -14.03
C GLU A 91 -7.11 10.07 -13.27
N GLU A 92 -7.75 10.76 -12.33
CA GLU A 92 -7.11 11.80 -11.53
C GLU A 92 -6.02 11.20 -10.62
N ARG A 93 -6.31 10.05 -10.01
CA ARG A 93 -5.35 9.34 -9.17
C ARG A 93 -4.16 8.83 -9.99
N ASP A 94 -4.38 8.35 -11.21
CA ASP A 94 -3.33 7.90 -12.12
C ASP A 94 -2.46 9.07 -12.58
N GLN A 95 -3.03 10.27 -12.78
CA GLN A 95 -2.25 11.50 -13.04
C GLN A 95 -1.32 11.83 -11.88
N LEU A 96 -1.81 11.81 -10.62
CA LEU A 96 -0.97 12.02 -9.44
C LEU A 96 0.16 10.98 -9.33
N TYR A 97 -0.11 9.73 -9.69
CA TYR A 97 0.90 8.69 -9.70
C TYR A 97 1.92 8.91 -10.83
N ARG A 98 1.48 9.37 -12.00
CA ARG A 98 2.35 9.73 -13.12
C ARG A 98 3.27 10.88 -12.76
N GLU A 99 2.74 11.98 -12.24
CA GLU A 99 3.53 13.11 -11.79
C GLU A 99 4.61 12.71 -10.76
N ARG A 100 4.25 11.81 -9.83
CA ARG A 100 5.20 11.30 -8.86
C ARG A 100 6.24 10.38 -9.48
N PHE A 101 5.85 9.55 -10.43
CA PHE A 101 6.75 8.68 -11.17
C PHE A 101 7.78 9.52 -11.93
N ASP A 102 7.33 10.53 -12.68
CA ASP A 102 8.20 11.41 -13.48
C ASP A 102 9.19 12.24 -12.62
N GLN A 103 8.79 12.55 -11.35
CA GLN A 103 9.71 13.18 -10.39
C GLN A 103 10.81 12.23 -9.88
N ILE A 104 10.61 10.94 -9.96
CA ILE A 104 11.58 9.91 -9.55
C ILE A 104 12.44 9.51 -10.75
N ASP A 105 11.83 9.35 -11.91
CA ASP A 105 12.44 9.05 -13.21
C ASP A 105 13.27 10.26 -13.67
N SER A 106 14.50 10.32 -13.21
CA SER A 106 15.38 11.48 -13.43
C SER A 106 16.04 11.49 -14.81
N ASN A 107 16.19 10.32 -15.42
CA ASN A 107 16.73 10.14 -16.77
C ASN A 107 15.65 10.13 -17.86
N HIS A 108 14.36 10.10 -17.46
CA HIS A 108 13.16 10.10 -18.32
C HIS A 108 13.13 8.93 -19.33
N ASP A 109 13.61 7.76 -18.91
CA ASP A 109 13.57 6.54 -19.75
C ASP A 109 12.24 5.76 -19.61
N GLY A 110 11.34 6.23 -18.76
CA GLY A 110 10.01 5.61 -18.51
C GLY A 110 10.06 4.42 -17.55
N LYS A 111 11.17 4.25 -16.82
CA LYS A 111 11.34 3.22 -15.80
C LYS A 111 12.01 3.83 -14.57
N LEU A 112 11.81 3.23 -13.42
CA LEU A 112 12.50 3.58 -12.18
C LEU A 112 13.59 2.56 -11.90
N ASP A 113 14.83 2.95 -12.03
CA ASP A 113 15.96 2.13 -11.64
C ASP A 113 16.19 2.11 -10.11
N PRO A 114 17.04 1.22 -9.59
CA PRO A 114 17.36 1.16 -8.17
C PRO A 114 18.01 2.44 -7.62
N GLU A 115 18.81 3.13 -8.41
CA GLU A 115 19.56 4.33 -8.02
C GLU A 115 18.61 5.51 -7.89
N GLU A 116 17.74 5.75 -8.84
CA GLU A 116 16.67 6.76 -8.80
C GLU A 116 15.76 6.58 -7.58
N ARG A 117 15.35 5.34 -7.34
CA ARG A 117 14.54 5.01 -6.16
C ARG A 117 15.28 5.23 -4.84
N ALA A 118 16.62 5.01 -4.83
CA ALA A 118 17.44 5.27 -3.66
C ALA A 118 17.63 6.79 -3.45
N ALA A 119 17.95 7.53 -4.49
CA ALA A 119 18.08 8.99 -4.48
C ALA A 119 16.77 9.66 -4.02
N TRP A 120 15.64 9.19 -4.53
CA TRP A 120 14.33 9.67 -4.11
C TRP A 120 14.07 9.44 -2.61
N ARG A 121 14.37 8.24 -2.09
CA ARG A 121 14.22 7.96 -0.64
C ARG A 121 15.10 8.86 0.21
N GLU A 122 16.33 9.15 -0.23
CA GLU A 122 17.22 10.08 0.49
C GLU A 122 16.65 11.49 0.50
N LYS A 123 16.21 12.00 -0.64
CA LYS A 123 15.55 13.31 -0.75
C LYS A 123 14.34 13.40 0.20
N GLN A 124 13.52 12.37 0.28
CA GLN A 124 12.37 12.35 1.20
C GLN A 124 12.83 12.36 2.67
N ARG A 125 13.86 11.61 3.03
CA ARG A 125 14.42 11.63 4.40
C ARG A 125 14.93 13.01 4.79
N GLU A 126 15.58 13.69 3.86
CA GLU A 126 16.08 15.06 4.09
C GLU A 126 14.94 16.05 4.35
N VAL A 127 13.88 16.01 3.53
CA VAL A 127 12.69 16.84 3.72
C VAL A 127 12.07 16.59 5.09
N TYR A 128 11.95 15.32 5.51
CA TYR A 128 11.42 15.00 6.85
C TYR A 128 12.32 15.52 7.97
N ARG A 129 13.64 15.43 7.83
CA ARG A 129 14.58 15.98 8.83
C ARG A 129 14.42 17.48 8.99
N GLN A 130 14.34 18.21 7.86
CA GLN A 130 14.17 19.66 7.85
C GLN A 130 12.84 20.08 8.52
N GLN A 131 11.74 19.46 8.11
CA GLN A 131 10.42 19.72 8.72
C GLN A 131 10.39 19.43 10.23
N SER A 132 11.03 18.34 10.64
CA SER A 132 11.13 17.98 12.06
C SER A 132 11.95 18.99 12.86
N ALA A 133 13.04 19.50 12.29
CA ALA A 133 13.88 20.52 12.90
C ALA A 133 13.12 21.87 13.04
N GLU A 134 12.37 22.27 12.02
CA GLU A 134 11.53 23.48 12.06
C GLU A 134 10.45 23.39 13.15
N HIS A 135 9.80 22.25 13.29
CA HIS A 135 8.78 22.03 14.33
C HIS A 135 9.35 21.89 15.74
N ALA A 136 10.64 21.54 15.88
CA ALA A 136 11.32 21.43 17.16
C ALA A 136 11.85 22.77 17.69
N GLN A 137 11.89 23.82 16.86
CA GLN A 137 12.30 25.16 17.32
C GLN A 137 11.19 25.76 18.19
N PRO A 138 11.48 26.14 19.46
CA PRO A 138 10.50 26.79 20.30
C PRO A 138 10.11 28.15 19.73
N ALA A 139 8.80 28.45 19.72
CA ALA A 139 8.18 29.66 19.15
C ALA A 139 8.64 31.02 19.75
N GLY A 140 9.81 31.06 20.36
CA GLY A 140 10.37 32.22 21.06
C GLY A 140 11.65 32.82 20.49
N GLN A 141 12.16 32.31 19.37
CA GLN A 141 13.37 32.84 18.73
C GLN A 141 13.12 33.21 17.26
N GLN A 142 12.12 34.07 17.04
CA GLN A 142 12.09 34.84 15.80
C GLN A 142 12.72 36.22 16.12
N PRO A 143 13.74 36.66 15.32
CA PRO A 143 14.37 37.97 15.49
C PRO A 143 13.40 39.12 15.20
#